data_90f25e0e0d4add3cc6d31fe410605f95
#
_entry.id   90f25e0e0d4add3cc6d31fe410605f95
#
_cell.length_a   1.000
_cell.length_b   1.000
_cell.length_c   1.000
_cell.angle_alpha   90.00
_cell.angle_beta   90.00
_cell.angle_gamma   90.00
#
_symmetry.space_group_name_H-M   'P 1'
#
loop_
_entity.id
_entity.type
_entity.pdbx_description
1 polymer ?
#
loop_
_entity_poly.entity_id
_entity_poly.type
_entity_poly.pdbx_seq_one_letter_code
_entity_poly.pdbx_strand_id
1 'polypeptide(L)'
;MNNQSPKGNRIAKVLSRSGVASRRDAEKIILKGRVKVNGEILTSPAFNVSESDIILIDDNPIAKPEDDRLWCFHKPVGAITTARDDKNRKTIYDYFPSSLPRMMPIGRLDINSEGLLLLTNSGELKRKLELPSSQLGRIYRVRVKGQPKESDLDLLRSGISVEKDFFKPMKVSIDRQQGANAWMTIEIKEGKNREIRRALSEIGMQVNRLIRVEYGPFKSVSYTHLTLPTNREV
;
A
#
# COMPACT_ATOMS: atom_id res chain seq x y z
N MET A 1 -5.64 8.39 39.33
CA MET A 1 -4.41 7.59 39.46
C MET A 1 -4.22 6.86 38.12
N ASN A 2 -3.17 7.16 37.36
CA ASN A 2 -2.94 6.65 36.02
C ASN A 2 -2.52 5.17 36.06
N ASN A 3 -3.47 4.27 35.90
CA ASN A 3 -3.16 2.85 35.69
C ASN A 3 -2.90 2.58 34.20
N GLN A 4 -1.76 3.04 33.68
CA GLN A 4 -1.27 2.63 32.37
C GLN A 4 -0.58 1.28 32.54
N SER A 5 -1.19 0.21 32.05
CA SER A 5 -0.50 -1.07 31.89
C SER A 5 0.71 -0.90 30.95
N PRO A 6 1.95 -1.11 31.39
CA PRO A 6 3.14 -0.82 30.59
C PRO A 6 3.31 -1.74 29.37
N LYS A 7 2.51 -2.79 29.19
CA LYS A 7 2.62 -3.79 28.12
C LYS A 7 1.43 -3.87 27.16
N GLY A 8 0.52 -2.89 27.13
CA GLY A 8 -0.66 -2.92 26.26
C GLY A 8 -0.43 -2.33 24.87
N ASN A 9 -1.41 -2.53 23.98
CA ASN A 9 -1.48 -1.87 22.68
C ASN A 9 -2.24 -0.54 22.79
N ARG A 10 -1.81 0.47 22.02
CA ARG A 10 -2.58 1.73 21.92
C ARG A 10 -4.02 1.44 21.53
N ILE A 11 -4.98 2.01 22.25
CA ILE A 11 -6.42 1.81 22.03
C ILE A 11 -6.81 2.10 20.57
N ALA A 12 -6.30 3.16 19.95
CA ALA A 12 -6.56 3.46 18.54
C ALA A 12 -6.02 2.36 17.58
N LYS A 13 -4.94 1.64 17.94
CA LYS A 13 -4.45 0.47 17.18
C LYS A 13 -5.43 -0.70 17.31
N VAL A 14 -5.95 -0.95 18.50
CA VAL A 14 -6.90 -2.03 18.78
C VAL A 14 -8.21 -1.79 18.03
N LEU A 15 -8.80 -0.59 18.12
CA LEU A 15 -10.00 -0.21 17.39
C LEU A 15 -9.82 -0.30 15.86
N SER A 16 -8.65 0.07 15.37
CA SER A 16 -8.36 -0.06 13.94
C SER A 16 -8.22 -1.51 13.49
N ARG A 17 -7.67 -2.40 14.34
CA ARG A 17 -7.52 -3.82 14.05
C ARG A 17 -8.86 -4.56 14.11
N SER A 18 -9.77 -4.12 14.97
CA SER A 18 -11.15 -4.64 15.03
C SER A 18 -12.06 -4.15 13.88
N GLY A 19 -11.48 -3.46 12.88
CA GLY A 19 -12.23 -3.01 11.70
C GLY A 19 -13.10 -1.76 11.88
N VAL A 20 -13.18 -1.22 13.11
CA VAL A 20 -14.06 -0.08 13.46
C VAL A 20 -13.76 1.17 12.65
N ALA A 21 -12.47 1.58 12.59
CA ALA A 21 -12.09 2.83 11.95
C ALA A 21 -10.59 2.85 11.58
N SER A 22 -10.13 3.90 10.87
CA SER A 22 -8.69 4.17 10.79
C SER A 22 -8.16 4.59 12.16
N ARG A 23 -6.86 4.47 12.40
CA ARG A 23 -6.26 4.95 13.66
C ARG A 23 -6.63 6.40 13.96
N ARG A 24 -6.53 7.29 12.96
CA ARG A 24 -6.89 8.71 13.09
C ARG A 24 -8.38 8.93 13.36
N ASP A 25 -9.25 8.13 12.75
CA ASP A 25 -10.68 8.25 13.00
C ASP A 25 -11.05 7.60 14.35
N ALA A 26 -10.36 6.55 14.78
CA ALA A 26 -10.48 5.99 16.12
C ALA A 26 -10.10 7.02 17.19
N GLU A 27 -9.02 7.77 17.00
CA GLU A 27 -8.66 8.89 17.90
C GLU A 27 -9.78 9.93 17.99
N LYS A 28 -10.42 10.28 16.87
CA LYS A 28 -11.58 11.21 16.88
C LYS A 28 -12.79 10.64 17.63
N ILE A 29 -13.05 9.33 17.51
CA ILE A 29 -14.13 8.64 18.21
C ILE A 29 -13.87 8.67 19.73
N ILE A 30 -12.62 8.42 20.14
CA ILE A 30 -12.19 8.48 21.55
C ILE A 30 -12.38 9.89 22.10
N LEU A 31 -11.89 10.93 21.41
CA LEU A 31 -12.00 12.32 21.84
C LEU A 31 -13.46 12.81 21.97
N LYS A 32 -14.40 12.16 21.29
CA LYS A 32 -15.84 12.40 21.43
C LYS A 32 -16.47 11.66 22.60
N GLY A 33 -15.70 10.95 23.43
CA GLY A 33 -16.19 10.21 24.58
C GLY A 33 -17.07 8.99 24.23
N ARG A 34 -16.97 8.47 22.99
CA ARG A 34 -17.77 7.34 22.51
C ARG A 34 -17.18 5.97 22.84
N VAL A 35 -15.97 5.94 23.42
CA VAL A 35 -15.26 4.71 23.78
C VAL A 35 -15.26 4.54 25.27
N LYS A 36 -15.66 3.36 25.75
CA LYS A 36 -15.52 2.95 27.15
C LYS A 36 -14.51 1.80 27.25
N VAL A 37 -13.71 1.81 28.29
CA VAL A 37 -12.79 0.72 28.65
C VAL A 37 -13.10 0.32 30.09
N ASN A 38 -13.47 -0.93 30.31
CA ASN A 38 -13.88 -1.47 31.63
C ASN A 38 -14.97 -0.63 32.31
N GLY A 39 -15.91 -0.08 31.52
CA GLY A 39 -17.02 0.74 32.00
C GLY A 39 -16.73 2.24 32.09
N GLU A 40 -15.48 2.68 32.02
CA GLU A 40 -15.08 4.09 32.11
C GLU A 40 -14.98 4.75 30.74
N ILE A 41 -15.51 5.96 30.58
CA ILE A 41 -15.42 6.73 29.33
C ILE A 41 -13.97 7.16 29.11
N LEU A 42 -13.44 6.83 27.93
CA LEU A 42 -12.09 7.23 27.55
C LEU A 42 -12.10 8.54 26.76
N THR A 43 -11.35 9.52 27.23
CA THR A 43 -11.23 10.85 26.61
C THR A 43 -9.87 11.12 25.99
N SER A 44 -8.89 10.22 26.20
CA SER A 44 -7.53 10.36 25.67
C SER A 44 -7.14 9.18 24.79
N PRO A 45 -6.68 9.40 23.54
CA PRO A 45 -6.18 8.34 22.67
C PRO A 45 -4.81 7.79 23.11
N ALA A 46 -4.16 8.44 24.09
CA ALA A 46 -2.87 8.03 24.63
C ALA A 46 -2.97 6.86 25.63
N PHE A 47 -4.07 6.14 25.64
CA PHE A 47 -4.34 5.02 26.52
C PHE A 47 -3.89 3.69 25.90
N ASN A 48 -3.32 2.79 26.71
CA ASN A 48 -2.98 1.43 26.30
C ASN A 48 -3.98 0.45 26.91
N VAL A 49 -4.35 -0.56 26.15
CA VAL A 49 -5.26 -1.62 26.56
C VAL A 49 -4.59 -2.97 26.44
N SER A 50 -4.97 -3.90 27.30
CA SER A 50 -4.59 -5.31 27.30
C SER A 50 -5.66 -6.17 26.60
N GLU A 51 -5.39 -7.44 26.42
CA GLU A 51 -6.36 -8.40 25.84
C GLU A 51 -7.53 -8.71 26.79
N SER A 52 -7.37 -8.46 28.09
CA SER A 52 -8.40 -8.66 29.11
C SER A 52 -9.37 -7.48 29.23
N ASP A 53 -9.04 -6.31 28.65
CA ASP A 53 -9.88 -5.14 28.78
C ASP A 53 -11.15 -5.23 27.92
N ILE A 54 -12.28 -4.89 28.50
CA ILE A 54 -13.57 -4.83 27.82
C ILE A 54 -13.69 -3.44 27.18
N ILE A 55 -13.75 -3.43 25.84
CA ILE A 55 -13.82 -2.19 25.06
C ILE A 55 -15.20 -2.10 24.39
N LEU A 56 -15.89 -1.00 24.64
CA LEU A 56 -17.18 -0.69 24.06
C LEU A 56 -17.11 0.59 23.21
N ILE A 57 -17.89 0.64 22.13
CA ILE A 57 -18.15 1.85 21.35
C ILE A 57 -19.66 2.03 21.29
N ASP A 58 -20.15 3.20 21.77
CA ASP A 58 -21.56 3.49 21.89
C ASP A 58 -22.30 2.34 22.61
N ASP A 59 -21.71 1.86 23.71
CA ASP A 59 -22.20 0.74 24.55
C ASP A 59 -22.23 -0.65 23.86
N ASN A 60 -21.69 -0.79 22.66
CA ASN A 60 -21.58 -2.06 21.95
C ASN A 60 -20.15 -2.59 22.02
N PRO A 61 -19.92 -3.89 22.30
CA PRO A 61 -18.59 -4.47 22.30
C PRO A 61 -17.96 -4.44 20.89
N ILE A 62 -16.65 -4.17 20.85
CA ILE A 62 -15.93 -4.26 19.57
C ILE A 62 -15.76 -5.72 19.14
N ALA A 63 -15.79 -5.96 17.84
CA ALA A 63 -15.49 -7.28 17.29
C ALA A 63 -14.04 -7.70 17.60
N LYS A 64 -13.83 -9.00 17.79
CA LYS A 64 -12.46 -9.52 17.84
C LYS A 64 -11.75 -9.27 16.51
N PRO A 65 -10.45 -8.96 16.54
CA PRO A 65 -9.68 -8.84 15.30
C PRO A 65 -9.74 -10.14 14.50
N GLU A 66 -9.97 -10.02 13.19
CA GLU A 66 -9.82 -11.15 12.29
C GLU A 66 -8.34 -11.53 12.11
N ASP A 67 -8.09 -12.77 11.66
CA ASP A 67 -6.77 -13.22 11.27
C ASP A 67 -6.15 -12.33 10.21
N ASP A 68 -4.82 -12.26 10.21
CA ASP A 68 -4.08 -11.47 9.24
C ASP A 68 -4.31 -12.04 7.83
N ARG A 69 -4.81 -11.21 6.93
CA ARG A 69 -5.08 -11.57 5.54
C ARG A 69 -4.35 -10.63 4.59
N LEU A 70 -3.99 -11.18 3.44
CA LEU A 70 -3.40 -10.46 2.32
C LEU A 70 -4.24 -10.71 1.07
N TRP A 71 -4.54 -9.65 0.33
CA TRP A 71 -5.25 -9.71 -0.95
C TRP A 71 -4.38 -9.13 -2.06
N CYS A 72 -4.45 -9.76 -3.22
CA CYS A 72 -3.88 -9.24 -4.45
C CYS A 72 -4.99 -8.56 -5.26
N PHE A 73 -4.79 -7.31 -5.60
CA PHE A 73 -5.71 -6.52 -6.41
C PHE A 73 -5.00 -6.01 -7.66
N HIS A 74 -5.61 -6.20 -8.82
CA HIS A 74 -5.16 -5.54 -10.03
C HIS A 74 -5.78 -4.14 -10.09
N LYS A 75 -5.04 -3.14 -9.66
CA LYS A 75 -5.50 -1.75 -9.68
C LYS A 75 -5.61 -1.27 -11.13
N PRO A 76 -6.78 -0.80 -11.58
CA PRO A 76 -6.92 -0.20 -12.92
C PRO A 76 -6.33 1.21 -12.96
N VAL A 77 -6.03 1.69 -14.16
CA VAL A 77 -5.74 3.11 -14.43
C VAL A 77 -6.97 3.95 -14.04
N GLY A 78 -6.75 5.15 -13.52
CA GLY A 78 -7.81 6.08 -13.11
C GLY A 78 -8.26 5.95 -11.66
N ALA A 79 -8.00 4.82 -11.00
CA ALA A 79 -8.26 4.66 -9.57
C ALA A 79 -7.12 5.26 -8.71
N ILE A 80 -7.48 5.88 -7.59
CA ILE A 80 -6.52 6.47 -6.64
C ILE A 80 -6.34 5.52 -5.47
N THR A 81 -5.10 5.38 -5.00
CA THR A 81 -4.76 4.56 -3.82
C THR A 81 -4.97 5.38 -2.52
N THR A 82 -6.20 5.71 -2.21
CA THR A 82 -6.60 6.42 -0.99
C THR A 82 -7.97 5.96 -0.51
N ALA A 83 -8.23 6.07 0.79
CA ALA A 83 -9.55 5.80 1.37
C ALA A 83 -10.50 7.01 1.29
N ARG A 84 -9.97 8.22 1.09
CA ARG A 84 -10.76 9.45 0.94
C ARG A 84 -10.13 10.31 -0.14
N ASP A 85 -10.98 10.89 -0.96
CA ASP A 85 -10.58 11.84 -1.98
C ASP A 85 -11.51 13.06 -1.97
N ASP A 86 -10.94 14.23 -1.78
CA ASP A 86 -11.70 15.49 -1.70
C ASP A 86 -12.22 15.95 -3.08
N LYS A 87 -11.76 15.31 -4.16
CA LYS A 87 -12.14 15.63 -5.54
C LYS A 87 -13.13 14.63 -6.16
N ASN A 88 -13.72 13.75 -5.37
CA ASN A 88 -14.68 12.72 -5.80
C ASN A 88 -14.19 11.82 -6.96
N ARG A 89 -12.87 11.60 -7.08
CA ARG A 89 -12.32 10.66 -8.05
C ARG A 89 -12.49 9.23 -7.56
N LYS A 90 -12.61 8.28 -8.46
CA LYS A 90 -12.67 6.86 -8.11
C LYS A 90 -11.43 6.44 -7.32
N THR A 91 -11.66 5.80 -6.17
CA THR A 91 -10.64 5.21 -5.33
C THR A 91 -10.55 3.70 -5.57
N ILE A 92 -9.53 3.05 -5.03
CA ILE A 92 -9.45 1.58 -5.08
C ILE A 92 -10.62 0.90 -4.35
N TYR A 93 -11.21 1.57 -3.35
CA TYR A 93 -12.29 1.01 -2.53
C TYR A 93 -13.63 0.93 -3.27
N ASP A 94 -13.82 1.74 -4.31
CA ASP A 94 -15.03 1.68 -5.15
C ASP A 94 -15.12 0.40 -6.02
N TYR A 95 -14.05 -0.42 -6.01
CA TYR A 95 -13.99 -1.71 -6.71
C TYR A 95 -14.22 -2.91 -5.78
N PHE A 96 -14.43 -2.67 -4.49
CA PHE A 96 -14.58 -3.76 -3.53
C PHE A 96 -16.03 -3.88 -3.05
N PRO A 97 -16.55 -5.11 -2.90
CA PRO A 97 -17.85 -5.32 -2.27
C PRO A 97 -17.81 -4.90 -0.80
N SER A 98 -18.93 -4.37 -0.32
CA SER A 98 -19.09 -3.90 1.07
C SER A 98 -18.95 -5.00 2.13
N SER A 99 -19.07 -6.27 1.72
CA SER A 99 -18.88 -7.44 2.60
C SER A 99 -17.42 -7.70 2.98
N LEU A 100 -16.46 -7.07 2.30
CA LEU A 100 -15.05 -7.25 2.67
C LEU A 100 -14.70 -6.45 3.92
N PRO A 101 -13.82 -7.00 4.77
CA PRO A 101 -13.31 -6.27 5.92
C PRO A 101 -12.55 -5.03 5.49
N ARG A 102 -12.34 -4.14 6.44
CA ARG A 102 -11.53 -2.95 6.19
C ARG A 102 -10.09 -3.32 5.80
N MET A 103 -9.71 -3.01 4.58
CA MET A 103 -8.38 -3.28 4.04
C MET A 103 -7.52 -2.02 3.95
N MET A 104 -6.21 -2.20 4.01
CA MET A 104 -5.20 -1.15 3.85
C MET A 104 -4.28 -1.51 2.68
N PRO A 105 -3.98 -0.58 1.75
CA PRO A 105 -3.02 -0.84 0.69
C PRO A 105 -1.59 -0.89 1.24
N ILE A 106 -0.80 -1.81 0.71
CA ILE A 106 0.64 -1.93 0.95
C ILE A 106 1.36 -1.14 -0.15
N GLY A 107 1.89 0.02 0.21
CA GLY A 107 2.38 1.00 -0.73
C GLY A 107 1.25 1.64 -1.53
N ARG A 108 1.63 2.32 -2.59
CA ARG A 108 0.70 3.01 -3.49
C ARG A 108 1.09 2.78 -4.94
N LEU A 109 0.11 2.93 -5.82
CA LEU A 109 0.30 3.14 -7.25
C LEU A 109 -0.36 4.47 -7.64
N ASP A 110 0.30 5.22 -8.49
CA ASP A 110 -0.25 6.49 -9.02
C ASP A 110 -1.54 6.24 -9.80
N ILE A 111 -2.32 7.30 -10.00
CA ILE A 111 -3.57 7.26 -10.76
C ILE A 111 -3.39 6.68 -12.18
N ASN A 112 -2.27 7.03 -12.84
CA ASN A 112 -1.91 6.58 -14.19
C ASN A 112 -1.08 5.29 -14.21
N SER A 113 -0.95 4.59 -13.07
CA SER A 113 -0.27 3.30 -12.94
C SER A 113 -1.26 2.21 -12.64
N GLU A 114 -1.01 1.01 -13.13
CA GLU A 114 -1.89 -0.14 -12.97
C GLU A 114 -1.14 -1.38 -12.49
N GLY A 115 -1.86 -2.46 -12.24
CA GLY A 115 -1.30 -3.76 -11.90
C GLY A 115 -1.36 -4.08 -10.41
N LEU A 116 -0.47 -4.95 -9.97
CA LEU A 116 -0.50 -5.56 -8.65
C LEU A 116 -0.44 -4.52 -7.51
N LEU A 117 -1.48 -4.45 -6.74
CA LEU A 117 -1.54 -3.73 -5.47
C LEU A 117 -1.92 -4.73 -4.36
N LEU A 118 -1.06 -4.86 -3.38
CA LEU A 118 -1.32 -5.69 -2.21
C LEU A 118 -2.18 -4.91 -1.20
N LEU A 119 -3.13 -5.61 -0.57
CA LEU A 119 -4.00 -5.07 0.47
C LEU A 119 -3.96 -6.01 1.68
N THR A 120 -4.13 -5.48 2.88
CA THR A 120 -4.18 -6.27 4.11
C THR A 120 -5.07 -5.63 5.15
N ASN A 121 -5.64 -6.44 6.06
CA ASN A 121 -6.30 -5.98 7.28
C ASN A 121 -5.31 -5.77 8.44
N SER A 122 -4.06 -6.22 8.30
CA SER A 122 -3.02 -6.15 9.34
C SER A 122 -2.06 -4.97 9.13
N GLY A 123 -2.05 -4.04 10.09
CA GLY A 123 -1.09 -2.94 10.09
C GLY A 123 0.35 -3.37 10.33
N GLU A 124 0.56 -4.54 10.92
CA GLU A 124 1.89 -5.12 11.17
C GLU A 124 2.44 -5.72 9.88
N LEU A 125 1.64 -6.52 9.19
CA LEU A 125 1.99 -7.07 7.88
C LEU A 125 2.25 -5.95 6.87
N LYS A 126 1.36 -4.92 6.84
CA LYS A 126 1.58 -3.72 6.01
C LYS A 126 2.96 -3.10 6.28
N ARG A 127 3.29 -2.84 7.55
CA ARG A 127 4.58 -2.25 7.92
C ARG A 127 5.75 -3.15 7.52
N LYS A 128 5.68 -4.47 7.79
CA LYS A 128 6.72 -5.43 7.43
C LYS A 128 7.04 -5.41 5.94
N LEU A 129 6.00 -5.36 5.09
CA LEU A 129 6.16 -5.36 3.64
C LEU A 129 6.58 -4.00 3.06
N GLU A 130 6.26 -2.89 3.72
CA GLU A 130 6.61 -1.54 3.24
C GLU A 130 8.01 -1.07 3.68
N LEU A 131 8.55 -1.63 4.76
CA LEU A 131 9.85 -1.19 5.28
C LEU A 131 10.96 -1.32 4.22
N PRO A 132 11.82 -0.31 4.05
CA PRO A 132 12.97 -0.40 3.15
C PRO A 132 13.91 -1.56 3.48
N SER A 133 13.99 -1.95 4.76
CA SER A 133 14.79 -3.09 5.22
C SER A 133 14.32 -4.44 4.67
N SER A 134 13.07 -4.54 4.23
CA SER A 134 12.55 -5.77 3.59
C SER A 134 13.18 -6.05 2.23
N GLN A 135 13.82 -5.05 1.60
CA GLN A 135 14.48 -5.14 0.29
C GLN A 135 13.62 -5.78 -0.81
N LEU A 136 12.29 -5.73 -0.66
CA LEU A 136 11.37 -6.35 -1.60
C LEU A 136 11.42 -5.63 -2.95
N GLY A 137 11.81 -6.37 -3.98
CA GLY A 137 11.81 -5.90 -5.37
C GLY A 137 10.40 -5.62 -5.87
N ARG A 138 10.27 -4.62 -6.70
CA ARG A 138 9.03 -4.28 -7.40
C ARG A 138 9.32 -4.30 -8.89
N ILE A 139 8.69 -5.22 -9.61
CA ILE A 139 8.91 -5.39 -11.05
C ILE A 139 7.75 -4.76 -11.80
N TYR A 140 8.12 -3.97 -12.79
CA TYR A 140 7.17 -3.25 -13.64
C TYR A 140 7.40 -3.59 -15.10
N ARG A 141 6.31 -3.76 -15.86
CA ARG A 141 6.33 -3.68 -17.31
C ARG A 141 5.98 -2.26 -17.72
N VAL A 142 6.85 -1.67 -18.51
CA VAL A 142 6.78 -0.26 -18.87
C VAL A 142 6.74 -0.13 -20.39
N ARG A 143 5.72 0.54 -20.92
CA ARG A 143 5.69 0.95 -22.31
C ARG A 143 6.13 2.40 -22.40
N VAL A 144 7.17 2.65 -23.17
CA VAL A 144 7.72 3.98 -23.41
C VAL A 144 7.53 4.38 -24.87
N LYS A 145 7.38 5.69 -25.12
CA LYS A 145 7.61 6.30 -26.43
C LYS A 145 9.08 6.62 -26.53
N GLY A 146 9.75 6.12 -27.55
CA GLY A 146 11.18 6.27 -27.78
C GLY A 146 11.82 4.94 -28.21
N GLN A 147 13.08 5.03 -28.56
CA GLN A 147 13.92 3.89 -28.93
C GLN A 147 15.10 3.85 -27.94
N PRO A 148 14.94 3.14 -26.81
CA PRO A 148 15.98 3.07 -25.78
C PRO A 148 17.23 2.40 -26.36
N LYS A 149 18.39 2.99 -26.11
CA LYS A 149 19.70 2.41 -26.41
C LYS A 149 20.28 1.80 -25.14
N GLU A 150 21.15 0.81 -25.26
CA GLU A 150 21.81 0.20 -24.09
C GLU A 150 22.57 1.22 -23.25
N SER A 151 23.23 2.21 -23.90
CA SER A 151 23.91 3.32 -23.21
C SER A 151 22.98 4.14 -22.29
N ASP A 152 21.71 4.31 -22.68
CA ASP A 152 20.73 5.04 -21.88
C ASP A 152 20.32 4.19 -20.66
N LEU A 153 20.24 2.87 -20.84
CA LEU A 153 19.89 1.93 -19.77
C LEU A 153 21.01 1.81 -18.72
N ASP A 154 22.28 1.99 -19.11
CA ASP A 154 23.41 1.94 -18.19
C ASP A 154 23.35 3.06 -17.15
N LEU A 155 22.80 4.23 -17.51
CA LEU A 155 22.53 5.30 -16.56
C LEU A 155 21.53 4.86 -15.48
N LEU A 156 20.48 4.14 -15.86
CA LEU A 156 19.49 3.61 -14.91
C LEU A 156 20.07 2.48 -14.06
N ARG A 157 20.91 1.63 -14.66
CA ARG A 157 21.58 0.50 -13.95
C ARG A 157 22.64 0.98 -12.94
N SER A 158 23.25 2.12 -13.17
CA SER A 158 24.25 2.71 -12.27
C SER A 158 23.60 3.57 -11.16
N GLY A 159 22.34 3.93 -11.33
CA GLY A 159 21.66 4.94 -10.55
C GLY A 159 21.75 6.31 -11.18
N ILE A 160 20.67 7.11 -11.07
CA ILE A 160 20.53 8.36 -11.78
C ILE A 160 20.08 9.50 -10.86
N SER A 161 20.71 10.66 -11.02
CA SER A 161 20.26 11.89 -10.36
C SER A 161 19.20 12.58 -11.20
N VAL A 162 18.07 12.90 -10.61
CA VAL A 162 16.97 13.60 -11.26
C VAL A 162 16.52 14.74 -10.35
N GLU A 163 16.76 15.98 -10.77
CA GLU A 163 16.52 17.18 -9.95
C GLU A 163 17.32 17.12 -8.62
N LYS A 164 16.61 16.99 -7.49
CA LYS A 164 17.21 16.91 -6.14
C LYS A 164 17.26 15.49 -5.58
N ASP A 165 16.77 14.51 -6.32
CA ASP A 165 16.71 13.11 -5.91
C ASP A 165 17.77 12.29 -6.62
N PHE A 166 18.39 11.36 -5.88
CA PHE A 166 19.19 10.29 -6.47
C PHE A 166 18.37 9.00 -6.42
N PHE A 167 18.11 8.39 -7.56
CA PHE A 167 17.48 7.07 -7.69
C PHE A 167 18.54 6.00 -7.72
N LYS A 168 18.33 4.97 -6.89
CA LYS A 168 19.27 3.84 -6.79
C LYS A 168 19.31 3.03 -8.08
N PRO A 169 20.36 2.21 -8.29
CA PRO A 169 20.47 1.28 -9.39
C PRO A 169 19.18 0.48 -9.61
N MET A 170 18.71 0.45 -10.86
CA MET A 170 17.56 -0.30 -11.32
C MET A 170 18.01 -1.46 -12.18
N LYS A 171 17.33 -2.62 -12.10
CA LYS A 171 17.52 -3.63 -13.14
C LYS A 171 16.59 -3.31 -14.29
N VAL A 172 17.15 -3.13 -15.48
CA VAL A 172 16.39 -2.72 -16.66
C VAL A 172 16.76 -3.60 -17.84
N SER A 173 15.74 -4.08 -18.57
CA SER A 173 15.88 -4.77 -19.84
C SER A 173 14.85 -4.29 -20.84
N ILE A 174 15.21 -4.31 -22.14
CA ILE A 174 14.28 -4.10 -23.25
C ILE A 174 13.66 -5.45 -23.58
N ASP A 175 12.34 -5.55 -23.48
CA ASP A 175 11.61 -6.78 -23.83
C ASP A 175 11.33 -6.82 -25.34
N ARG A 176 10.93 -5.67 -25.90
CA ARG A 176 10.52 -5.58 -27.30
C ARG A 176 10.49 -4.13 -27.78
N GLN A 177 11.09 -3.88 -28.95
CA GLN A 177 10.92 -2.64 -29.71
C GLN A 177 9.77 -2.80 -30.70
N GLN A 178 8.88 -1.80 -30.79
CA GLN A 178 7.75 -1.81 -31.72
C GLN A 178 7.52 -0.40 -32.27
N GLY A 179 8.13 -0.12 -33.42
CA GLY A 179 8.11 1.20 -34.05
C GLY A 179 8.68 2.27 -33.12
N ALA A 180 7.93 3.31 -32.86
CA ALA A 180 8.32 4.41 -31.98
C ALA A 180 8.11 4.11 -30.47
N ASN A 181 7.75 2.88 -30.11
CA ASN A 181 7.53 2.49 -28.72
C ASN A 181 8.37 1.26 -28.36
N ALA A 182 8.77 1.15 -27.11
CA ALA A 182 9.41 -0.04 -26.57
C ALA A 182 8.65 -0.54 -25.32
N TRP A 183 8.69 -1.85 -25.12
CA TRP A 183 8.35 -2.47 -23.84
C TRP A 183 9.63 -2.81 -23.10
N MET A 184 9.63 -2.53 -21.83
CA MET A 184 10.76 -2.74 -20.93
C MET A 184 10.29 -3.39 -19.65
N THR A 185 11.17 -4.19 -19.02
CA THR A 185 10.99 -4.68 -17.66
C THR A 185 11.95 -3.92 -16.74
N ILE A 186 11.43 -3.35 -15.66
CA ILE A 186 12.19 -2.57 -14.70
C ILE A 186 11.92 -3.10 -13.29
N GLU A 187 13.01 -3.49 -12.59
CA GLU A 187 12.96 -3.83 -11.16
C GLU A 187 13.59 -2.71 -10.33
N ILE A 188 12.85 -2.26 -9.31
CA ILE A 188 13.32 -1.30 -8.29
C ILE A 188 13.17 -1.90 -6.89
N LYS A 189 14.04 -1.53 -5.96
CA LYS A 189 13.96 -1.93 -4.53
C LYS A 189 13.52 -0.79 -3.61
N GLU A 190 13.43 0.41 -4.11
CA GLU A 190 12.88 1.58 -3.43
C GLU A 190 11.53 1.98 -4.05
N GLY A 191 10.92 3.03 -3.60
CA GLY A 191 9.59 3.45 -4.11
C GLY A 191 9.43 4.95 -3.92
N LYS A 192 10.37 5.72 -4.42
CA LYS A 192 10.29 7.18 -4.42
C LYS A 192 9.16 7.67 -5.32
N ASN A 193 8.72 8.89 -5.09
CA ASN A 193 7.61 9.46 -5.85
C ASN A 193 7.92 9.45 -7.35
N ARG A 194 7.06 8.75 -8.13
CA ARG A 194 7.11 8.64 -9.60
C ARG A 194 8.50 8.26 -10.14
N GLU A 195 9.27 7.50 -9.39
CA GLU A 195 10.67 7.17 -9.63
C GLU A 195 10.93 6.70 -11.07
N ILE A 196 10.26 5.66 -11.52
CA ILE A 196 10.43 5.12 -12.89
C ILE A 196 10.10 6.15 -13.96
N ARG A 197 9.00 6.92 -13.78
CA ARG A 197 8.59 7.94 -14.76
C ARG A 197 9.60 9.09 -14.84
N ARG A 198 10.11 9.52 -13.70
CA ARG A 198 11.11 10.60 -13.63
C ARG A 198 12.45 10.14 -14.19
N ALA A 199 12.90 8.95 -13.81
CA ALA A 199 14.17 8.39 -14.31
C ALA A 199 14.15 8.18 -15.84
N LEU A 200 13.06 7.65 -16.38
CA LEU A 200 12.92 7.48 -17.83
C LEU A 200 12.78 8.81 -18.58
N SER A 201 12.12 9.81 -17.97
CA SER A 201 12.03 11.16 -18.55
C SER A 201 13.40 11.83 -18.67
N GLU A 202 14.29 11.61 -17.69
CA GLU A 202 15.65 12.16 -17.68
C GLU A 202 16.50 11.67 -18.86
N ILE A 203 16.28 10.44 -19.28
CA ILE A 203 16.92 9.86 -20.47
C ILE A 203 16.10 10.02 -21.75
N GLY A 204 15.17 11.01 -21.78
CA GLY A 204 14.38 11.38 -22.95
C GLY A 204 13.24 10.46 -23.32
N MET A 205 12.80 9.56 -22.43
CA MET A 205 11.72 8.61 -22.70
C MET A 205 10.42 8.98 -21.99
N GLN A 206 9.31 8.93 -22.71
CA GLN A 206 7.98 9.18 -22.17
C GLN A 206 7.27 7.86 -21.83
N VAL A 207 6.88 7.69 -20.56
CA VAL A 207 6.14 6.50 -20.10
C VAL A 207 4.66 6.61 -20.48
N ASN A 208 4.22 5.76 -21.41
CA ASN A 208 2.83 5.65 -21.85
C ASN A 208 2.00 4.70 -20.97
N ARG A 209 2.61 3.59 -20.50
CA ARG A 209 1.96 2.60 -19.65
C ARG A 209 2.92 2.10 -18.59
N LEU A 210 2.45 1.95 -17.35
CA LEU A 210 3.24 1.46 -16.23
C LEU A 210 2.42 0.46 -15.44
N ILE A 211 2.85 -0.81 -15.49
CA ILE A 211 2.14 -1.94 -14.89
C ILE A 211 3.04 -2.58 -13.86
N ARG A 212 2.66 -2.58 -12.59
CA ARG A 212 3.39 -3.39 -11.61
C ARG A 212 2.95 -4.85 -11.70
N VAL A 213 3.88 -5.73 -12.04
CA VAL A 213 3.62 -7.16 -12.23
C VAL A 213 4.05 -8.00 -11.04
N GLU A 214 5.03 -7.53 -10.24
CA GLU A 214 5.50 -8.26 -9.05
C GLU A 214 5.78 -7.29 -7.89
N TYR A 215 5.59 -7.78 -6.68
CA TYR A 215 5.96 -7.13 -5.42
C TYR A 215 6.52 -8.19 -4.46
N GLY A 216 7.85 -8.24 -4.29
CA GLY A 216 8.51 -9.31 -3.58
C GLY A 216 8.14 -10.69 -4.15
N PRO A 217 7.66 -11.62 -3.32
CA PRO A 217 7.27 -12.96 -3.79
C PRO A 217 5.90 -12.98 -4.50
N PHE A 218 5.16 -11.88 -4.49
CA PHE A 218 3.80 -11.82 -5.03
C PHE A 218 3.83 -11.42 -6.50
N LYS A 219 3.15 -12.21 -7.35
CA LYS A 219 3.03 -11.95 -8.78
C LYS A 219 1.59 -11.62 -9.15
N SER A 220 1.43 -10.71 -10.12
CA SER A 220 0.13 -10.44 -10.70
C SER A 220 -0.29 -11.66 -11.53
N VAL A 221 -1.35 -12.33 -11.12
CA VAL A 221 -2.04 -13.28 -11.99
C VAL A 221 -2.91 -12.50 -12.96
N SER A 222 -2.99 -12.95 -14.21
CA SER A 222 -3.67 -12.26 -15.33
C SER A 222 -5.20 -12.19 -15.21
N TYR A 223 -5.75 -12.06 -14.02
CA TYR A 223 -7.20 -12.00 -13.81
C TYR A 223 -7.62 -10.61 -13.35
N THR A 224 -8.62 -10.08 -14.05
CA THR A 224 -9.28 -8.80 -13.80
C THR A 224 -10.18 -8.80 -12.56
N HIS A 225 -10.02 -9.75 -11.65
CA HIS A 225 -10.87 -9.90 -10.46
C HIS A 225 -10.03 -10.00 -9.19
N LEU A 226 -10.66 -9.60 -8.09
CA LEU A 226 -10.16 -9.79 -6.74
C LEU A 226 -9.99 -11.29 -6.50
N THR A 227 -8.77 -11.81 -6.54
CA THR A 227 -8.51 -13.17 -6.11
C THR A 227 -8.38 -13.18 -4.61
N LEU A 228 -9.30 -13.89 -3.95
CA LEU A 228 -9.17 -14.25 -2.54
C LEU A 228 -7.86 -15.01 -2.31
N PRO A 229 -7.24 -14.89 -1.14
CA PRO A 229 -5.99 -15.57 -0.85
C PRO A 229 -6.21 -17.07 -0.94
N THR A 230 -5.44 -17.76 -1.77
CA THR A 230 -5.17 -19.16 -1.52
C THR A 230 -4.33 -19.21 -0.25
N ASN A 231 -4.84 -19.83 0.82
CA ASN A 231 -4.05 -20.22 1.98
C ASN A 231 -2.82 -21.02 1.49
N ARG A 232 -1.69 -20.35 1.39
CA ARG A 232 -0.37 -21.01 1.47
C ARG A 232 0.25 -20.47 2.73
N GLU A 233 0.31 -21.33 3.71
CA GLU A 233 1.14 -21.17 4.89
C GLU A 233 2.57 -20.87 4.44
N VAL A 234 3.15 -19.81 5.01
CA VAL A 234 4.57 -19.48 4.94
C VAL A 234 5.11 -19.42 6.35
#